data_64398ac7e88cebbe887c1970a4e27e92
#
_entry.id   64398ac7e88cebbe887c1970a4e27e92
#
_cell.length_a   1.000
_cell.length_b   1.000
_cell.length_c   1.000
_cell.angle_alpha   90.00
_cell.angle_beta   90.00
_cell.angle_gamma   90.00
#
_symmetry.space_group_name_H-M   'P 1'
#
loop_
_entity.id
_entity.type
_entity.pdbx_description
1 polymer ?
#
loop_
_entity_poly.entity_id
_entity_poly.type
_entity_poly.pdbx_seq_one_letter_code
_entity_poly.pdbx_strand_id
1 'polypeptide(L)'
;MVPGPAEIVLDWLSQEPAPSGAVLQGILFGRTAPERTVRQTLTPPALMIGHPRDPVHPFSDADMLARELPNSRLIDADSLFAPRMRPGRLTARIAQFIRECWREEPAASAATSASA
;
A
#
# COMPACT_ATOMS: atom_id res chain seq x y z
N MET A 1 7.46 -22.33 -6.89
CA MET A 1 8.79 -21.77 -6.55
C MET A 1 8.75 -20.28 -6.82
N VAL A 2 9.08 -19.44 -5.85
CA VAL A 2 9.09 -17.98 -6.04
C VAL A 2 10.43 -17.61 -6.70
N PRO A 3 10.45 -16.89 -7.84
CA PRO A 3 11.69 -16.51 -8.53
C PRO A 3 12.61 -15.71 -7.63
N GLY A 4 13.91 -15.91 -7.75
CA GLY A 4 14.92 -15.16 -7.02
C GLY A 4 14.98 -13.70 -7.48
N PRO A 5 15.55 -12.77 -6.67
CA PRO A 5 15.64 -11.36 -7.05
C PRO A 5 16.42 -11.15 -8.36
N ALA A 6 17.42 -11.98 -8.66
CA ALA A 6 18.17 -11.92 -9.91
C ALA A 6 17.30 -12.33 -11.11
N GLU A 7 16.44 -13.34 -10.95
CA GLU A 7 15.53 -13.79 -12.01
C GLU A 7 14.48 -12.73 -12.33
N ILE A 8 13.96 -12.04 -11.31
CA ILE A 8 13.02 -10.92 -11.49
C ILE A 8 13.68 -9.77 -12.27
N VAL A 9 14.92 -9.42 -11.95
CA VAL A 9 15.68 -8.37 -12.66
C VAL A 9 15.96 -8.77 -14.10
N LEU A 10 16.38 -10.02 -14.34
CA LEU A 10 16.64 -10.52 -15.68
C LEU A 10 15.38 -10.60 -16.53
N ASP A 11 14.28 -11.06 -15.96
CA ASP A 11 12.98 -11.08 -16.63
C ASP A 11 12.53 -9.66 -17.01
N TRP A 12 12.72 -8.71 -16.08
CA TRP A 12 12.40 -7.30 -16.32
C TRP A 12 13.26 -6.68 -17.42
N LEU A 13 14.57 -7.00 -17.46
CA LEU A 13 15.50 -6.53 -18.50
C LEU A 13 15.24 -7.19 -19.87
N SER A 14 14.58 -8.34 -19.90
CA SER A 14 14.21 -9.05 -21.13
C SER A 14 12.94 -8.51 -21.79
N GLN A 15 12.18 -7.64 -21.10
CA GLN A 15 10.96 -7.05 -21.63
C GLN A 15 11.23 -6.01 -22.72
N GLU A 16 10.25 -5.77 -23.57
CA GLU A 16 10.35 -4.75 -24.61
C GLU A 16 10.61 -3.36 -24.00
N PRO A 17 11.57 -2.59 -24.54
CA PRO A 17 12.02 -1.33 -23.92
C PRO A 17 10.94 -0.23 -23.90
N ALA A 18 10.05 -0.20 -24.87
CA ALA A 18 9.03 0.86 -24.94
C ALA A 18 7.97 0.77 -23.84
N PRO A 19 7.29 -0.37 -23.60
CA PRO A 19 6.37 -0.49 -22.48
C PRO A 19 7.08 -0.40 -21.12
N SER A 20 8.29 -0.96 -20.99
CA SER A 20 9.07 -0.86 -19.75
C SER A 20 9.46 0.58 -19.43
N GLY A 21 9.84 1.36 -20.45
CA GLY A 21 10.13 2.79 -20.31
C GLY A 21 8.90 3.60 -19.89
N ALA A 22 7.73 3.30 -20.45
CA ALA A 22 6.48 3.96 -20.07
C ALA A 22 6.09 3.68 -18.61
N VAL A 23 6.26 2.45 -18.15
CA VAL A 23 6.02 2.07 -16.73
C VAL A 23 6.99 2.82 -15.82
N LEU A 24 8.28 2.84 -16.11
CA LEU A 24 9.27 3.58 -15.34
C LEU A 24 8.97 5.07 -15.29
N GLN A 25 8.62 5.66 -16.42
CA GLN A 25 8.23 7.07 -16.49
C GLN A 25 6.99 7.35 -15.63
N GLY A 26 6.00 6.46 -15.65
CA GLY A 26 4.82 6.56 -14.82
C GLY A 26 5.13 6.45 -13.32
N ILE A 27 6.02 5.55 -12.94
CA ILE A 27 6.44 5.36 -11.54
C ILE A 27 7.27 6.54 -11.02
N LEU A 28 8.20 7.06 -11.83
CA LEU A 28 9.14 8.10 -11.39
C LEU A 28 8.57 9.51 -11.49
N PHE A 29 7.72 9.77 -12.48
CA PHE A 29 7.22 11.12 -12.78
C PHE A 29 5.70 11.23 -12.78
N GLY A 30 4.99 10.10 -12.70
CA GLY A 30 3.54 10.08 -12.65
C GLY A 30 3.00 10.49 -11.27
N ARG A 31 1.81 11.06 -11.25
CA ARG A 31 1.07 11.28 -10.00
C ARG A 31 0.57 9.94 -9.48
N THR A 32 1.13 9.48 -8.39
CA THR A 32 0.75 8.21 -7.74
C THR A 32 -0.41 8.36 -6.77
N ALA A 33 -0.76 9.59 -6.41
CA ALA A 33 -1.86 9.86 -5.48
C ALA A 33 -2.63 11.12 -5.88
N PRO A 34 -3.93 11.22 -5.55
CA PRO A 34 -4.72 12.44 -5.72
C PRO A 34 -4.12 13.64 -4.96
N GLU A 35 -4.61 14.83 -5.23
CA GLU A 35 -4.21 16.03 -4.49
C GLU A 35 -4.62 15.94 -3.01
N ARG A 36 -3.92 16.68 -2.15
CA ARG A 36 -4.13 16.68 -0.70
C ARG A 36 -5.60 16.90 -0.30
N THR A 37 -6.25 17.86 -0.93
CA THR A 37 -7.66 18.18 -0.68
C THR A 37 -8.58 16.98 -0.94
N VAL A 38 -8.31 16.21 -1.99
CA VAL A 38 -9.04 14.99 -2.30
C VAL A 38 -8.69 13.89 -1.29
N ARG A 39 -7.40 13.71 -0.95
CA ARG A 39 -6.99 12.70 0.03
C ARG A 39 -7.66 12.90 1.39
N GLN A 40 -7.82 14.14 1.83
CA GLN A 40 -8.47 14.47 3.10
C GLN A 40 -9.98 14.14 3.15
N THR A 41 -10.60 13.89 2.01
CA THR A 41 -12.00 13.46 1.93
C THR A 41 -12.17 11.95 1.84
N LEU A 42 -11.08 11.20 1.70
CA LEU A 42 -11.12 9.74 1.60
C LEU A 42 -11.28 9.12 2.99
N THR A 43 -12.46 8.61 3.26
CA THR A 43 -12.83 8.02 4.57
C THR A 43 -12.60 6.52 4.71
N PRO A 44 -12.38 5.71 3.65
CA PRO A 44 -12.12 4.29 3.83
C PRO A 44 -10.93 4.03 4.76
N PRO A 45 -10.97 2.97 5.58
CA PRO A 45 -9.82 2.57 6.38
C PRO A 45 -8.61 2.28 5.49
N ALA A 46 -7.47 2.84 5.84
CA ALA A 46 -6.24 2.70 5.07
C ALA A 46 -5.07 2.28 5.97
N LEU A 47 -4.30 1.29 5.54
CA LEU A 47 -3.09 0.86 6.20
C LEU A 47 -1.89 1.23 5.34
N MET A 48 -1.06 2.17 5.83
CA MET A 48 0.21 2.55 5.22
C MET A 48 1.31 1.65 5.75
N ILE A 49 2.12 1.11 4.86
CA ILE A 49 3.29 0.31 5.22
C ILE A 49 4.50 1.04 4.65
N GLY A 50 5.33 1.59 5.51
CA GLY A 50 6.54 2.31 5.15
C GLY A 50 7.79 1.54 5.55
N HIS A 51 8.87 1.68 4.77
CA HIS A 51 10.18 1.15 5.11
C HIS A 51 11.18 2.29 5.25
N PRO A 52 11.84 2.47 6.43
CA PRO A 52 12.72 3.62 6.69
C PRO A 52 13.94 3.73 5.76
N ARG A 53 14.33 2.63 5.12
CA ARG A 53 15.49 2.54 4.22
C ARG A 53 15.11 2.17 2.79
N ASP A 54 13.91 2.50 2.36
CA ASP A 54 13.51 2.29 0.97
C ASP A 54 14.11 3.41 0.10
N PRO A 55 14.99 3.08 -0.86
CA PRO A 55 15.60 4.09 -1.72
C PRO A 55 14.65 4.58 -2.83
N VAL A 56 13.57 3.86 -3.10
CA VAL A 56 12.65 4.15 -4.20
C VAL A 56 11.38 4.84 -3.68
N HIS A 57 10.86 4.36 -2.54
CA HIS A 57 9.67 4.90 -1.91
C HIS A 57 10.02 5.43 -0.53
N PRO A 58 10.38 6.72 -0.41
CA PRO A 58 10.77 7.31 0.86
C PRO A 58 9.71 7.09 1.94
N PHE A 59 10.15 6.75 3.15
CA PHE A 59 9.25 6.59 4.31
C PHE A 59 8.38 7.82 4.54
N SER A 60 8.92 9.01 4.21
CA SER A 60 8.19 10.28 4.29
C SER A 60 6.89 10.30 3.50
N ASP A 61 6.81 9.56 2.40
CA ASP A 61 5.59 9.50 1.57
C ASP A 61 4.49 8.69 2.27
N ALA A 62 4.85 7.57 2.89
CA ALA A 62 3.92 6.78 3.69
C ALA A 62 3.44 7.56 4.93
N ASP A 63 4.34 8.27 5.60
CA ASP A 63 4.05 9.12 6.76
C ASP A 63 3.16 10.32 6.36
N MET A 64 3.43 10.96 5.22
CA MET A 64 2.59 12.04 4.69
C MET A 64 1.18 11.53 4.40
N LEU A 65 1.03 10.42 3.70
CA LEU A 65 -0.28 9.84 3.40
C LEU A 65 -1.03 9.45 4.69
N ALA A 66 -0.33 8.89 5.67
CA ALA A 66 -0.93 8.53 6.94
C ALA A 66 -1.43 9.76 7.73
N ARG A 67 -0.81 10.92 7.56
CA ARG A 67 -1.29 12.18 8.19
C ARG A 67 -2.43 12.86 7.43
N GLU A 68 -2.52 12.61 6.12
CA GLU A 68 -3.50 13.28 5.28
C GLU A 68 -4.80 12.50 5.12
N LEU A 69 -4.75 11.17 5.20
CA LEU A 69 -5.93 10.31 5.15
C LEU A 69 -6.60 10.25 6.54
N PRO A 70 -7.87 10.62 6.66
CA PRO A 70 -8.53 10.77 7.96
C PRO A 70 -8.68 9.46 8.74
N ASN A 71 -8.75 8.32 8.06
CA ASN A 71 -8.91 7.01 8.69
C ASN A 71 -7.75 6.08 8.31
N SER A 72 -6.53 6.48 8.68
CA SER A 72 -5.32 5.74 8.31
C SER A 72 -4.48 5.32 9.52
N ARG A 73 -3.71 4.29 9.33
CA ARG A 73 -2.68 3.80 10.27
C ARG A 73 -1.38 3.58 9.54
N LEU A 74 -0.26 3.95 10.17
CA LEU A 74 1.08 3.71 9.66
C LEU A 74 1.74 2.59 10.44
N ILE A 75 2.34 1.66 9.75
CA ILE A 75 3.24 0.65 10.32
C ILE A 75 4.59 0.65 9.62
N ASP A 76 5.63 0.49 10.41
CA ASP A 76 6.99 0.36 9.91
C ASP A 76 7.27 -1.09 9.52
N ALA A 77 7.81 -1.29 8.33
CA ALA A 77 8.41 -2.56 7.95
C ALA A 77 9.89 -2.54 8.35
N ASP A 78 10.32 -3.47 9.18
CA ASP A 78 11.68 -3.53 9.72
C ASP A 78 12.77 -3.65 8.63
N SER A 79 12.41 -4.13 7.43
CA SER A 79 13.32 -4.34 6.29
C SER A 79 12.53 -4.47 4.99
N LEU A 80 13.10 -4.02 3.86
CA LEU A 80 12.58 -4.31 2.51
C LEU A 80 12.40 -5.81 2.26
N PHE A 81 13.21 -6.63 2.92
CA PHE A 81 13.16 -8.08 2.85
C PHE A 81 12.28 -8.71 3.94
N ALA A 82 11.76 -7.92 4.90
CA ALA A 82 10.93 -8.43 6.00
C ALA A 82 9.72 -9.24 5.52
N PRO A 83 9.00 -8.84 4.46
CA PRO A 83 7.91 -9.65 3.92
C PRO A 83 8.37 -11.02 3.40
N ARG A 84 9.63 -11.13 3.02
CA ARG A 84 10.21 -12.33 2.42
C ARG A 84 10.93 -13.22 3.43
N MET A 85 11.60 -12.63 4.44
CA MET A 85 12.40 -13.35 5.43
C MET A 85 11.62 -13.65 6.72
N ARG A 86 10.68 -12.79 7.09
CA ARG A 86 9.81 -12.95 8.27
C ARG A 86 8.38 -12.50 7.97
N PRO A 87 7.69 -13.16 7.03
CA PRO A 87 6.37 -12.72 6.58
C PRO A 87 5.33 -12.70 7.70
N GLY A 88 5.49 -13.54 8.72
CA GLY A 88 4.49 -13.74 9.75
C GLY A 88 4.09 -12.49 10.52
N ARG A 89 5.04 -11.62 10.88
CA ARG A 89 4.72 -10.41 11.68
C ARG A 89 3.95 -9.37 10.89
N LEU A 90 4.39 -9.08 9.67
CA LEU A 90 3.72 -8.10 8.80
C LEU A 90 2.37 -8.63 8.34
N THR A 91 2.32 -9.88 7.91
CA THR A 91 1.08 -10.56 7.51
C THR A 91 0.06 -10.58 8.64
N ALA A 92 0.49 -10.83 9.89
CA ALA A 92 -0.40 -10.81 11.05
C ALA A 92 -1.01 -9.41 11.28
N ARG A 93 -0.23 -8.34 11.13
CA ARG A 93 -0.71 -6.95 11.25
C ARG A 93 -1.70 -6.59 10.14
N ILE A 94 -1.39 -6.97 8.90
CA ILE A 94 -2.31 -6.78 7.77
C ILE A 94 -3.60 -7.55 7.99
N ALA A 95 -3.52 -8.81 8.37
CA ALA A 95 -4.69 -9.64 8.65
C ALA A 95 -5.53 -9.11 9.82
N GLN A 96 -4.88 -8.56 10.85
CA GLN A 96 -5.58 -7.89 11.94
C GLN A 96 -6.34 -6.66 11.45
N PHE A 97 -5.69 -5.79 10.69
CA PHE A 97 -6.33 -4.59 10.11
C PHE A 97 -7.54 -4.96 9.26
N ILE A 98 -7.41 -5.95 8.37
CA ILE A 98 -8.52 -6.42 7.54
C ILE A 98 -9.68 -6.92 8.41
N ARG A 99 -9.40 -7.74 9.43
CA ARG A 99 -10.46 -8.22 10.34
C ARG A 99 -11.16 -7.10 11.10
N GLU A 100 -10.46 -6.05 11.46
CA GLU A 100 -11.04 -4.89 12.12
C GLU A 100 -11.98 -4.14 11.18
N CYS A 101 -11.55 -3.88 9.94
CA CYS A 101 -12.38 -3.24 8.91
C CYS A 101 -13.68 -4.01 8.65
N TRP A 102 -13.62 -5.34 8.51
CA TRP A 102 -14.80 -6.17 8.28
C TRP A 102 -15.75 -6.26 9.49
N ARG A 103 -15.27 -6.02 10.70
CA ARG A 103 -16.13 -5.97 11.91
C ARG A 103 -16.88 -4.66 12.05
N GLU A 104 -16.34 -3.57 11.52
CA GLU A 104 -16.96 -2.24 11.60
C GLU A 104 -18.07 -2.03 10.55
N GLU A 105 -18.10 -2.83 9.49
CA GLU A 105 -19.05 -2.72 8.37
C GLU A 105 -20.53 -3.14 8.68
N PRO A 106 -20.87 -4.06 9.60
CA PRO A 106 -22.23 -4.52 9.78
C PRO A 106 -23.23 -3.48 10.33
N ALA A 107 -22.75 -2.39 10.92
CA ALA A 107 -23.63 -1.40 11.54
C ALA A 107 -24.22 -0.39 10.52
N ALA A 108 -23.58 -0.14 9.41
CA ALA A 108 -24.01 0.84 8.41
C ALA A 108 -25.03 0.29 7.40
N SER A 109 -24.98 -1.01 7.10
CA SER A 109 -25.88 -1.65 6.12
C SER A 109 -27.29 -1.96 6.66
N ALA A 110 -27.42 -2.13 7.97
CA ALA A 110 -28.72 -2.47 8.59
C ALA A 110 -29.69 -1.27 8.68
N ALA A 111 -29.17 -0.04 8.61
CA ALA A 111 -30.00 1.17 8.73
C ALA A 111 -30.75 1.53 7.43
N THR A 112 -30.33 1.02 6.27
CA THR A 112 -30.92 1.37 4.97
C THR A 112 -32.08 0.47 4.58
N SER A 113 -32.20 -0.72 5.18
CA SER A 113 -33.32 -1.68 4.86
C SER A 113 -34.57 -1.53 5.70
N ALA A 114 -34.57 -0.66 6.71
CA ALA A 114 -35.71 -0.47 7.61
C ALA A 114 -36.63 0.73 7.24
N SER A 115 -36.38 1.38 6.08
CA SER A 115 -37.17 2.54 5.62
C SER A 115 -37.73 2.36 4.21
N ALA A 116 -38.13 1.14 3.86
CA ALA A 116 -38.89 0.87 2.64
C ALA A 116 -40.25 0.20 2.97
#